data_8f828809a13fe0a4ae552aa0bffa73eb
#
_entry.id   8f828809a13fe0a4ae552aa0bffa73eb
#
_cell.length_a   1.000
_cell.length_b   1.000
_cell.length_c   1.000
_cell.angle_alpha   90.00
_cell.angle_beta   90.00
_cell.angle_gamma   90.00
#
_symmetry.space_group_name_H-M   'P 1'
#
loop_
_entity.id
_entity.type
_entity.pdbx_description
1 polymer ?
#
loop_
_entity_poly.entity_id
_entity_poly.type
_entity_poly.pdbx_seq_one_letter_code
_entity_poly.pdbx_strand_id
1 'polypeptide(L)'
;MHGNAVAFRAALADLEQHDVDLIVSLGDVAQGGPQPLECVELLRELDCPCVFGNSDDFLLTLDLGNEPIEDEERKERLLETARWSREQLGTEGLEFLRGFQSTVEVERILGCHATPKSNEDVILPSTARDEVDRALEGITASAVAAGHVHLQWLRRFDAKLWFCVGSVGLVYEHSETLDPVPFRPWSEYAIVSPESLSVEFRRIPFDVDELLGVAHAKDFPGYETWATMWQR
;
A
#
# COMPACT_ATOMS: atom_id res chain seq x y z
N MET A 1 3.71 0.90 -0.26
CA MET A 1 4.79 1.94 -0.19
C MET A 1 4.63 3.04 -1.23
N HIS A 2 4.08 2.71 -2.38
CA HIS A 2 3.78 3.66 -3.47
C HIS A 2 4.98 4.51 -3.93
N GLY A 3 6.15 3.90 -4.08
CA GLY A 3 7.34 4.60 -4.55
C GLY A 3 7.84 5.75 -3.66
N ASN A 4 7.49 5.73 -2.37
CA ASN A 4 7.92 6.71 -1.38
C ASN A 4 8.93 6.08 -0.41
N ALA A 5 10.20 6.04 -0.81
CA ALA A 5 11.25 5.46 0.03
C ALA A 5 11.61 6.32 1.24
N VAL A 6 11.32 7.63 1.23
CA VAL A 6 11.50 8.49 2.41
C VAL A 6 10.57 8.04 3.53
N ALA A 7 9.29 7.88 3.25
CA ALA A 7 8.31 7.36 4.21
C ALA A 7 8.62 5.92 4.62
N PHE A 8 9.07 5.08 3.67
CA PHE A 8 9.41 3.69 3.98
C PHE A 8 10.61 3.58 4.91
N ARG A 9 11.67 4.36 4.71
CA ARG A 9 12.82 4.42 5.64
C ARG A 9 12.41 4.91 7.02
N ALA A 10 11.50 5.89 7.12
CA ALA A 10 10.99 6.35 8.41
C ALA A 10 10.23 5.23 9.14
N ALA A 11 9.40 4.46 8.44
CA ALA A 11 8.72 3.30 9.01
C ALA A 11 9.69 2.22 9.46
N LEU A 12 10.72 1.91 8.66
CA LEU A 12 11.75 0.92 9.02
C LEU A 12 12.57 1.36 10.24
N ALA A 13 12.95 2.63 10.33
CA ALA A 13 13.67 3.17 11.48
C ALA A 13 12.87 3.12 12.80
N ASP A 14 11.53 3.26 12.71
CA ASP A 14 10.66 3.04 13.87
C ASP A 14 10.55 1.54 14.18
N LEU A 15 10.41 0.71 13.17
CA LEU A 15 10.29 -0.75 13.32
C LEU A 15 11.51 -1.39 13.97
N GLU A 16 12.72 -0.88 13.69
CA GLU A 16 13.98 -1.32 14.34
C GLU A 16 13.99 -1.14 15.86
N GLN A 17 13.09 -0.31 16.41
CA GLN A 17 12.97 -0.11 17.85
C GLN A 17 12.04 -1.15 18.52
N HIS A 18 11.43 -2.02 17.72
CA HIS A 18 10.51 -3.04 18.15
C HIS A 18 11.11 -4.44 17.92
N ASP A 19 10.80 -5.36 18.83
CA ASP A 19 11.20 -6.78 18.70
C ASP A 19 10.17 -7.50 17.81
N VAL A 20 10.42 -7.49 16.49
CA VAL A 20 9.55 -8.13 15.49
C VAL A 20 10.28 -9.29 14.81
N ASP A 21 9.61 -10.43 14.70
CA ASP A 21 10.18 -11.66 14.13
C ASP A 21 10.07 -11.69 12.61
N LEU A 22 9.05 -11.03 12.03
CA LEU A 22 8.75 -11.08 10.61
C LEU A 22 8.09 -9.78 10.12
N ILE A 23 8.52 -9.32 8.97
CA ILE A 23 7.87 -8.24 8.21
C ILE A 23 7.11 -8.86 7.04
N VAL A 24 5.93 -8.35 6.72
CA VAL A 24 5.14 -8.72 5.53
C VAL A 24 4.74 -7.46 4.80
N SER A 25 5.04 -7.39 3.50
CA SER A 25 4.53 -6.34 2.62
C SER A 25 3.16 -6.74 2.06
N LEU A 26 2.18 -5.84 2.16
CA LEU A 26 0.82 -6.07 1.66
C LEU A 26 0.57 -5.46 0.27
N GLY A 27 1.63 -5.22 -0.51
CA GLY A 27 1.54 -4.79 -1.90
C GLY A 27 1.65 -3.28 -2.12
N ASP A 28 1.41 -2.86 -3.36
CA ASP A 28 1.48 -1.48 -3.83
C ASP A 28 2.84 -0.82 -3.54
N VAL A 29 3.89 -1.44 -4.07
CA VAL A 29 5.27 -1.11 -3.71
C VAL A 29 5.79 0.14 -4.42
N ALA A 30 5.61 0.23 -5.74
CA ALA A 30 6.42 1.10 -6.59
C ALA A 30 5.64 2.22 -7.30
N GLN A 31 4.33 2.06 -7.53
CA GLN A 31 3.52 3.04 -8.27
C GLN A 31 3.10 4.22 -7.40
N GLY A 32 3.24 5.47 -7.91
CA GLY A 32 2.62 6.67 -7.32
C GLY A 32 3.59 7.67 -6.69
N GLY A 33 4.87 7.32 -6.50
CA GLY A 33 5.89 8.18 -5.92
C GLY A 33 7.21 8.17 -6.68
N PRO A 34 8.16 9.03 -6.29
CA PRO A 34 9.38 9.31 -7.07
C PRO A 34 10.52 8.29 -6.88
N GLN A 35 10.35 7.27 -6.05
CA GLN A 35 11.42 6.34 -5.68
C GLN A 35 10.98 4.86 -5.83
N PRO A 36 10.48 4.45 -7.02
CA PRO A 36 10.01 3.08 -7.24
C PRO A 36 11.12 2.03 -7.05
N LEU A 37 12.31 2.28 -7.59
CA LEU A 37 13.44 1.35 -7.50
C LEU A 37 13.94 1.23 -6.06
N GLU A 38 14.09 2.34 -5.36
CA GLU A 38 14.56 2.34 -3.97
C GLU A 38 13.60 1.58 -3.03
N CYS A 39 12.27 1.65 -3.28
CA CYS A 39 11.31 0.84 -2.54
C CYS A 39 11.50 -0.66 -2.79
N VAL A 40 11.74 -1.05 -4.03
CA VAL A 40 12.02 -2.45 -4.40
C VAL A 40 13.35 -2.92 -3.80
N GLU A 41 14.40 -2.11 -3.83
CA GLU A 41 15.70 -2.44 -3.24
C GLU A 41 15.59 -2.65 -1.72
N LEU A 42 14.91 -1.77 -1.00
CA LEU A 42 14.65 -1.92 0.43
C LEU A 42 13.88 -3.21 0.75
N LEU A 43 12.88 -3.58 -0.05
CA LEU A 43 12.18 -4.86 0.14
C LEU A 43 13.05 -6.08 -0.15
N ARG A 44 13.92 -6.00 -1.14
CA ARG A 44 14.91 -7.07 -1.41
C ARG A 44 15.88 -7.26 -0.25
N GLU A 45 16.34 -6.15 0.35
CA GLU A 45 17.23 -6.20 1.52
C GLU A 45 16.52 -6.79 2.74
N LEU A 46 15.24 -6.53 2.92
CA LEU A 46 14.44 -7.11 4.00
C LEU A 46 14.16 -8.61 3.82
N ASP A 47 14.24 -9.13 2.60
CA ASP A 47 13.95 -10.53 2.24
C ASP A 47 12.64 -11.04 2.85
N CYS A 48 11.59 -10.21 2.79
CA CYS A 48 10.31 -10.46 3.44
C CYS A 48 9.24 -10.94 2.45
N PRO A 49 8.25 -11.74 2.90
CA PRO A 49 7.12 -12.11 2.07
C PRO A 49 6.35 -10.87 1.57
N CYS A 50 6.01 -10.87 0.28
CA CYS A 50 5.30 -9.77 -0.35
C CYS A 50 4.00 -10.24 -0.99
N VAL A 51 2.92 -9.51 -0.71
CA VAL A 51 1.62 -9.66 -1.35
C VAL A 51 1.55 -8.77 -2.59
N PHE A 52 0.87 -9.23 -3.62
CA PHE A 52 0.67 -8.54 -4.87
C PHE A 52 -0.51 -7.57 -4.80
N GLY A 53 -0.26 -6.27 -4.99
CA GLY A 53 -1.28 -5.23 -5.00
C GLY A 53 -1.81 -4.89 -6.39
N ASN A 54 -2.90 -4.13 -6.46
CA ASN A 54 -3.47 -3.67 -7.73
C ASN A 54 -2.56 -2.66 -8.45
N SER A 55 -1.83 -1.83 -7.71
CA SER A 55 -0.85 -0.91 -8.32
C SER A 55 0.38 -1.65 -8.85
N ASP A 56 0.75 -2.79 -8.25
CA ASP A 56 1.81 -3.65 -8.77
C ASP A 56 1.36 -4.33 -10.09
N ASP A 57 0.09 -4.79 -10.17
CA ASP A 57 -0.51 -5.32 -11.40
C ASP A 57 -0.56 -4.26 -12.49
N PHE A 58 -1.01 -3.05 -12.17
CA PHE A 58 -1.02 -1.93 -13.09
C PHE A 58 0.37 -1.62 -13.65
N LEU A 59 1.42 -1.66 -12.82
CA LEU A 59 2.80 -1.50 -13.29
C LEU A 59 3.21 -2.61 -14.28
N LEU A 60 2.74 -3.84 -14.10
CA LEU A 60 3.10 -4.95 -14.98
C LEU A 60 2.34 -4.94 -16.30
N THR A 61 1.08 -4.55 -16.28
CA THR A 61 0.15 -4.67 -17.42
C THR A 61 -0.09 -3.35 -18.16
N LEU A 62 -0.01 -2.20 -17.47
CA LEU A 62 -0.52 -0.89 -17.88
C LEU A 62 -2.03 -0.91 -18.17
N ASP A 63 -2.75 -1.87 -17.60
CA ASP A 63 -4.19 -1.96 -17.64
C ASP A 63 -4.77 -1.34 -16.36
N LEU A 64 -5.63 -0.35 -16.51
CA LEU A 64 -6.31 0.34 -15.42
C LEU A 64 -7.48 -0.49 -14.83
N GLY A 65 -7.69 -1.70 -15.33
CA GLY A 65 -8.75 -2.59 -14.87
C GLY A 65 -10.14 -2.06 -15.20
N ASN A 66 -11.09 -2.36 -14.30
CA ASN A 66 -12.49 -1.96 -14.44
C ASN A 66 -12.82 -0.64 -13.74
N GLU A 67 -11.84 0.08 -13.20
CA GLU A 67 -12.12 1.38 -12.59
C GLU A 67 -12.67 2.35 -13.65
N PRO A 68 -13.87 2.88 -13.47
CA PRO A 68 -14.43 3.88 -14.38
C PRO A 68 -13.74 5.23 -14.13
N ILE A 69 -12.55 5.40 -14.69
CA ILE A 69 -11.88 6.72 -14.70
C ILE A 69 -12.51 7.51 -15.85
N GLU A 70 -13.51 8.33 -15.52
CA GLU A 70 -14.20 9.19 -16.49
C GLU A 70 -13.32 10.37 -16.95
N ASP A 71 -12.33 10.76 -16.15
CA ASP A 71 -11.39 11.84 -16.42
C ASP A 71 -10.19 11.32 -17.24
N GLU A 72 -10.21 11.59 -18.54
CA GLU A 72 -9.13 11.19 -19.46
C GLU A 72 -7.77 11.84 -19.10
N GLU A 73 -7.76 13.04 -18.53
CA GLU A 73 -6.53 13.69 -18.08
C GLU A 73 -5.92 12.95 -16.87
N ARG A 74 -6.75 12.53 -15.93
CA ARG A 74 -6.33 11.69 -14.80
C ARG A 74 -5.78 10.35 -15.27
N LYS A 75 -6.45 9.73 -16.24
CA LYS A 75 -6.03 8.47 -16.85
C LYS A 75 -4.65 8.58 -17.51
N GLU A 76 -4.44 9.63 -18.30
CA GLU A 76 -3.13 9.85 -18.95
C GLU A 76 -2.03 10.10 -17.92
N ARG A 77 -2.27 10.88 -16.86
CA ARG A 77 -1.31 11.08 -15.76
C ARG A 77 -0.94 9.77 -15.07
N LEU A 78 -1.92 8.89 -14.82
CA LEU A 78 -1.66 7.56 -14.21
C LEU A 78 -0.77 6.71 -15.13
N LEU A 79 -1.07 6.67 -16.42
CA LEU A 79 -0.28 5.92 -17.40
C LEU A 79 1.12 6.51 -17.58
N GLU A 80 1.28 7.83 -17.59
CA GLU A 80 2.58 8.49 -17.66
C GLU A 80 3.44 8.15 -16.45
N THR A 81 2.88 8.27 -15.24
CA THR A 81 3.57 7.89 -14.00
C THR A 81 3.94 6.41 -13.97
N ALA A 82 3.05 5.53 -14.45
CA ALA A 82 3.33 4.11 -14.51
C ALA A 82 4.45 3.76 -15.51
N ARG A 83 4.45 4.37 -16.71
CA ARG A 83 5.53 4.19 -17.68
C ARG A 83 6.87 4.66 -17.13
N TRP A 84 6.88 5.84 -16.50
CA TRP A 84 8.07 6.37 -15.86
C TRP A 84 8.58 5.43 -14.75
N SER A 85 7.69 4.95 -13.86
CA SER A 85 8.06 4.01 -12.79
C SER A 85 8.62 2.69 -13.34
N ARG A 86 8.07 2.17 -14.44
CA ARG A 86 8.59 0.98 -15.15
C ARG A 86 10.00 1.20 -15.68
N GLU A 87 10.28 2.40 -16.23
CA GLU A 87 11.62 2.76 -16.71
C GLU A 87 12.63 2.79 -15.56
N GLN A 88 12.24 3.35 -14.41
CA GLN A 88 13.09 3.37 -13.21
C GLN A 88 13.36 1.96 -12.66
N LEU A 89 12.34 1.09 -12.64
CA LEU A 89 12.45 -0.29 -12.15
C LEU A 89 13.30 -1.18 -13.06
N GLY A 90 13.29 -0.93 -14.36
CA GLY A 90 13.91 -1.81 -15.34
C GLY A 90 13.35 -3.24 -15.31
N THR A 91 13.99 -4.15 -16.02
CA THR A 91 13.55 -5.54 -16.11
C THR A 91 13.60 -6.25 -14.74
N GLU A 92 14.67 -6.05 -13.99
CA GLU A 92 14.89 -6.73 -12.70
C GLU A 92 13.89 -6.31 -11.62
N GLY A 93 13.52 -5.02 -11.57
CA GLY A 93 12.50 -4.54 -10.64
C GLY A 93 11.11 -5.09 -10.99
N LEU A 94 10.76 -5.12 -12.28
CA LEU A 94 9.49 -5.70 -12.74
C LEU A 94 9.42 -7.21 -12.49
N GLU A 95 10.52 -7.97 -12.68
CA GLU A 95 10.57 -9.39 -12.35
C GLU A 95 10.42 -9.65 -10.84
N PHE A 96 10.96 -8.77 -9.99
CA PHE A 96 10.77 -8.86 -8.56
C PHE A 96 9.28 -8.72 -8.17
N LEU A 97 8.57 -7.74 -8.73
CA LEU A 97 7.13 -7.58 -8.50
C LEU A 97 6.32 -8.80 -8.96
N ARG A 98 6.69 -9.45 -10.08
CA ARG A 98 6.03 -10.69 -10.54
C ARG A 98 6.17 -11.86 -9.58
N GLY A 99 7.18 -11.84 -8.71
CA GLY A 99 7.40 -12.85 -7.68
C GLY A 99 6.47 -12.73 -6.47
N PHE A 100 5.66 -11.68 -6.37
CA PHE A 100 4.76 -11.48 -5.25
C PHE A 100 3.59 -12.47 -5.25
N GLN A 101 3.05 -12.76 -4.08
CA GLN A 101 1.99 -13.74 -3.87
C GLN A 101 0.63 -13.05 -3.76
N SER A 102 -0.45 -13.72 -4.13
CA SER A 102 -1.80 -13.18 -3.93
C SER A 102 -2.15 -13.01 -2.45
N THR A 103 -1.66 -13.92 -1.61
CA THR A 103 -1.84 -13.89 -0.15
C THR A 103 -0.61 -14.48 0.53
N VAL A 104 -0.38 -14.08 1.78
CA VAL A 104 0.68 -14.62 2.65
C VAL A 104 0.05 -15.08 3.96
N GLU A 105 0.28 -16.32 4.36
CA GLU A 105 -0.24 -16.85 5.63
C GLU A 105 0.89 -16.90 6.66
N VAL A 106 0.66 -16.25 7.81
CA VAL A 106 1.57 -16.25 8.96
C VAL A 106 0.79 -16.76 10.16
N GLU A 107 1.03 -18.01 10.56
CA GLU A 107 0.29 -18.70 11.62
C GLU A 107 -1.22 -18.68 11.39
N ARG A 108 -1.95 -17.85 12.13
CA ARG A 108 -3.39 -17.71 12.06
C ARG A 108 -3.87 -16.40 11.42
N ILE A 109 -2.95 -15.67 10.79
CA ILE A 109 -3.20 -14.40 10.09
C ILE A 109 -3.00 -14.61 8.60
N LEU A 110 -3.97 -14.20 7.80
CA LEU A 110 -3.89 -14.14 6.35
C LEU A 110 -3.65 -12.70 5.91
N GLY A 111 -2.49 -12.42 5.34
CA GLY A 111 -2.17 -11.16 4.68
C GLY A 111 -2.67 -11.18 3.23
N CYS A 112 -3.37 -10.14 2.81
CA CYS A 112 -3.82 -9.91 1.44
C CYS A 112 -3.71 -8.42 1.11
N HIS A 113 -3.81 -8.06 -0.19
CA HIS A 113 -3.79 -6.64 -0.53
C HIS A 113 -5.11 -5.95 -0.14
N ALA A 114 -6.22 -6.33 -0.75
CA ALA A 114 -7.55 -5.79 -0.49
C ALA A 114 -8.43 -6.81 0.24
N THR A 115 -8.76 -7.92 -0.42
CA THR A 115 -9.46 -9.06 0.18
C THR A 115 -8.70 -10.36 -0.11
N PRO A 116 -9.03 -11.48 0.58
CA PRO A 116 -8.42 -12.78 0.27
C PRO A 116 -8.69 -13.28 -1.15
N LYS A 117 -9.64 -12.69 -1.87
CA LYS A 117 -10.08 -13.11 -3.20
C LYS A 117 -9.81 -12.11 -4.31
N SER A 118 -9.47 -10.86 -3.95
CA SER A 118 -9.28 -9.75 -4.89
C SER A 118 -8.25 -8.75 -4.37
N ASN A 119 -7.45 -8.17 -5.25
CA ASN A 119 -6.55 -7.06 -4.94
C ASN A 119 -7.17 -5.68 -5.22
N GLU A 120 -8.45 -5.61 -5.60
CA GLU A 120 -9.18 -4.38 -5.95
C GLU A 120 -10.41 -4.09 -5.08
N ASP A 121 -10.96 -5.12 -4.40
CA ASP A 121 -12.19 -4.95 -3.62
C ASP A 121 -12.00 -3.96 -2.46
N VAL A 122 -12.93 -3.02 -2.31
CA VAL A 122 -12.90 -2.00 -1.25
C VAL A 122 -13.70 -2.47 -0.04
N ILE A 123 -13.01 -2.78 1.06
CA ILE A 123 -13.63 -3.07 2.35
C ILE A 123 -13.32 -1.95 3.35
N LEU A 124 -14.35 -1.28 3.81
CA LEU A 124 -14.30 -0.19 4.78
C LEU A 124 -14.92 -0.61 6.13
N PRO A 125 -14.70 0.15 7.20
CA PRO A 125 -15.37 -0.11 8.49
C PRO A 125 -16.89 -0.17 8.40
N SER A 126 -17.49 0.54 7.43
CA SER A 126 -18.92 0.62 7.18
C SER A 126 -19.46 -0.43 6.19
N THR A 127 -18.59 -1.22 5.56
CA THR A 127 -19.00 -2.24 4.56
C THR A 127 -20.03 -3.19 5.16
N ALA A 128 -21.06 -3.47 4.38
CA ALA A 128 -22.18 -4.31 4.79
C ALA A 128 -21.71 -5.74 5.13
N ARG A 129 -22.41 -6.37 6.08
CA ARG A 129 -22.01 -7.67 6.60
C ARG A 129 -21.96 -8.77 5.54
N ASP A 130 -22.89 -8.78 4.63
CA ASP A 130 -23.00 -9.78 3.56
C ASP A 130 -21.86 -9.68 2.53
N GLU A 131 -21.33 -8.49 2.29
CA GLU A 131 -20.12 -8.30 1.45
C GLU A 131 -18.88 -8.87 2.15
N VAL A 132 -18.73 -8.57 3.43
CA VAL A 132 -17.63 -9.12 4.23
C VAL A 132 -17.72 -10.64 4.33
N ASP A 133 -18.91 -11.21 4.53
CA ASP A 133 -19.11 -12.66 4.59
C ASP A 133 -18.73 -13.34 3.26
N ARG A 134 -19.04 -12.71 2.11
CA ARG A 134 -18.60 -13.20 0.79
C ARG A 134 -17.07 -13.18 0.63
N ALA A 135 -16.42 -12.11 1.10
CA ALA A 135 -14.96 -12.00 1.05
C ALA A 135 -14.27 -13.03 1.98
N LEU A 136 -14.88 -13.33 3.12
CA LEU A 136 -14.37 -14.29 4.13
C LEU A 136 -14.79 -15.74 3.87
N GLU A 137 -15.63 -16.01 2.89
CA GLU A 137 -16.10 -17.37 2.59
C GLU A 137 -14.93 -18.32 2.25
N GLY A 138 -14.84 -19.44 2.99
CA GLY A 138 -13.76 -20.43 2.84
C GLY A 138 -12.46 -20.07 3.55
N ILE A 139 -12.33 -18.86 4.13
CA ILE A 139 -11.13 -18.46 4.86
C ILE A 139 -11.12 -19.08 6.25
N THR A 140 -10.06 -19.83 6.58
CA THR A 140 -9.88 -20.51 7.87
C THR A 140 -9.09 -19.68 8.88
N ALA A 141 -8.29 -18.73 8.41
CA ALA A 141 -7.51 -17.84 9.26
C ALA A 141 -8.38 -17.12 10.31
N SER A 142 -7.81 -16.88 11.49
CA SER A 142 -8.49 -16.17 12.58
C SER A 142 -8.48 -14.66 12.40
N ALA A 143 -7.53 -14.15 11.62
CA ALA A 143 -7.43 -12.73 11.26
C ALA A 143 -7.09 -12.55 9.78
N VAL A 144 -7.55 -11.43 9.21
CA VAL A 144 -7.16 -10.93 7.89
C VAL A 144 -6.50 -9.57 8.07
N ALA A 145 -5.28 -9.45 7.54
CA ALA A 145 -4.51 -8.21 7.47
C ALA A 145 -4.56 -7.69 6.02
N ALA A 146 -5.05 -6.47 5.81
CA ALA A 146 -5.19 -5.88 4.49
C ALA A 146 -4.53 -4.49 4.39
N GLY A 147 -4.27 -4.05 3.16
CA GLY A 147 -3.86 -2.70 2.77
C GLY A 147 -4.93 -1.98 1.94
N HIS A 148 -4.57 -1.55 0.72
CA HIS A 148 -5.41 -1.04 -0.38
C HIS A 148 -6.15 0.28 -0.09
N VAL A 149 -6.99 0.35 0.93
CA VAL A 149 -7.84 1.52 1.20
C VAL A 149 -7.11 2.68 1.90
N HIS A 150 -5.83 2.55 2.22
CA HIS A 150 -4.97 3.58 2.85
C HIS A 150 -5.53 4.16 4.16
N LEU A 151 -6.35 3.40 4.87
CA LEU A 151 -7.01 3.80 6.11
C LEU A 151 -6.76 2.74 7.18
N GLN A 152 -6.20 3.12 8.32
CA GLN A 152 -6.10 2.21 9.46
C GLN A 152 -7.46 1.96 10.09
N TRP A 153 -7.89 0.70 10.12
CA TRP A 153 -9.11 0.29 10.80
C TRP A 153 -9.04 -1.16 11.28
N LEU A 154 -9.89 -1.50 12.26
CA LEU A 154 -10.02 -2.84 12.80
C LEU A 154 -11.49 -3.12 13.12
N ARG A 155 -11.98 -4.29 12.70
CA ARG A 155 -13.34 -4.73 12.99
C ARG A 155 -13.38 -6.23 13.23
N ARG A 156 -14.24 -6.67 14.18
CA ARG A 156 -14.54 -8.08 14.40
C ARG A 156 -15.77 -8.50 13.61
N PHE A 157 -15.66 -9.67 13.01
CA PHE A 157 -16.74 -10.37 12.31
C PHE A 157 -16.86 -11.76 12.93
N ASP A 158 -17.78 -11.93 13.90
CA ASP A 158 -17.90 -13.12 14.75
C ASP A 158 -16.57 -13.47 15.45
N ALA A 159 -15.98 -14.62 15.13
CA ALA A 159 -14.70 -15.07 15.68
C ALA A 159 -13.48 -14.56 14.90
N LYS A 160 -13.68 -13.87 13.75
CA LYS A 160 -12.60 -13.38 12.90
C LYS A 160 -12.30 -11.91 13.16
N LEU A 161 -11.04 -11.56 13.06
CA LEU A 161 -10.58 -10.19 13.08
C LEU A 161 -10.21 -9.77 11.64
N TRP A 162 -10.65 -8.59 11.20
CA TRP A 162 -10.14 -7.98 9.97
C TRP A 162 -9.62 -6.59 10.30
N PHE A 163 -8.43 -6.27 9.83
CA PHE A 163 -7.84 -4.96 9.99
C PHE A 163 -7.10 -4.54 8.72
N CYS A 164 -7.09 -3.23 8.47
CA CYS A 164 -6.30 -2.62 7.42
C CYS A 164 -5.18 -1.82 8.07
N VAL A 165 -3.96 -1.98 7.56
CA VAL A 165 -2.75 -1.44 8.17
C VAL A 165 -2.49 0.04 7.82
N GLY A 166 -3.29 0.62 6.91
CA GLY A 166 -3.03 1.93 6.32
C GLY A 166 -2.05 1.85 5.16
N SER A 167 -1.31 2.91 4.92
CA SER A 167 -0.32 3.01 3.84
C SER A 167 1.01 3.56 4.35
N VAL A 168 2.12 2.92 3.97
CA VAL A 168 3.46 3.40 4.32
C VAL A 168 3.80 4.70 3.59
N GLY A 169 3.49 4.79 2.30
CA GLY A 169 3.98 5.88 1.45
C GLY A 169 2.94 6.88 0.98
N LEU A 170 1.65 6.57 1.11
CA LEU A 170 0.58 7.39 0.52
C LEU A 170 -0.68 7.34 1.38
N VAL A 171 -0.63 8.01 2.54
CA VAL A 171 -1.77 8.09 3.45
C VAL A 171 -2.70 9.22 3.02
N TYR A 172 -3.98 8.91 2.84
CA TYR A 172 -5.03 9.90 2.59
C TYR A 172 -6.34 9.47 3.24
N GLU A 173 -7.24 10.42 3.47
CA GLU A 173 -8.59 10.14 3.96
C GLU A 173 -9.55 10.19 2.78
N HIS A 174 -10.36 9.15 2.63
CA HIS A 174 -11.44 9.16 1.65
C HIS A 174 -12.41 10.32 1.96
N SER A 175 -12.63 11.18 1.01
CA SER A 175 -13.51 12.35 1.15
C SER A 175 -14.32 12.54 -0.12
N GLU A 176 -15.63 12.68 0.04
CA GLU A 176 -16.54 13.06 -1.06
C GLU A 176 -16.47 14.57 -1.37
N THR A 177 -15.82 15.36 -0.50
CA THR A 177 -15.84 16.83 -0.58
C THR A 177 -14.50 17.45 -0.93
N LEU A 178 -13.40 16.68 -0.87
CA LEU A 178 -12.05 17.16 -1.16
C LEU A 178 -11.56 16.56 -2.49
N ASP A 179 -11.29 17.42 -3.46
CA ASP A 179 -10.66 17.08 -4.72
C ASP A 179 -9.65 18.19 -5.07
N PRO A 180 -8.35 17.89 -5.17
CA PRO A 180 -7.71 16.62 -4.82
C PRO A 180 -7.71 16.33 -3.31
N VAL A 181 -7.72 15.04 -2.96
CA VAL A 181 -7.58 14.60 -1.56
C VAL A 181 -6.14 14.81 -1.11
N PRO A 182 -5.90 15.55 0.01
CA PRO A 182 -4.54 15.82 0.47
C PRO A 182 -3.88 14.57 1.08
N PHE A 183 -2.61 14.39 0.78
CA PHE A 183 -1.77 13.35 1.38
C PHE A 183 -1.26 13.78 2.76
N ARG A 184 -1.10 12.81 3.64
CA ARG A 184 -0.67 13.04 5.02
C ARG A 184 0.84 12.86 5.17
N PRO A 185 1.51 13.69 6.02
CA PRO A 185 2.97 13.67 6.21
C PRO A 185 3.42 12.59 7.19
N TRP A 186 2.82 11.39 7.13
CA TRP A 186 3.24 10.25 7.96
C TRP A 186 3.04 8.92 7.23
N SER A 187 3.83 7.94 7.64
CA SER A 187 3.74 6.55 7.24
C SER A 187 2.84 5.78 8.20
N GLU A 188 2.08 4.82 7.72
CA GLU A 188 1.24 3.93 8.53
C GLU A 188 1.61 2.47 8.33
N TYR A 189 1.67 1.71 9.43
CA TYR A 189 1.81 0.26 9.46
C TYR A 189 1.22 -0.33 10.75
N ALA A 190 1.24 -1.66 10.92
CA ALA A 190 0.77 -2.30 12.13
C ALA A 190 1.77 -3.37 12.63
N ILE A 191 1.91 -3.48 13.95
CA ILE A 191 2.57 -4.59 14.64
C ILE A 191 1.49 -5.51 15.18
N VAL A 192 1.61 -6.82 14.93
CA VAL A 192 0.58 -7.80 15.26
C VAL A 192 1.20 -8.98 15.99
N SER A 193 0.58 -9.39 17.11
CA SER A 193 0.90 -10.64 17.78
C SER A 193 -0.04 -11.74 17.29
N PRO A 194 0.46 -12.80 16.64
CA PRO A 194 -0.39 -13.89 16.15
C PRO A 194 -1.09 -14.65 17.27
N GLU A 195 -0.48 -14.82 18.43
CA GLU A 195 -1.05 -15.58 19.56
C GLU A 195 -2.28 -14.88 20.15
N SER A 196 -2.16 -13.57 20.42
CA SER A 196 -3.22 -12.78 21.07
C SER A 196 -4.18 -12.13 20.09
N LEU A 197 -3.80 -12.00 18.82
CA LEU A 197 -4.43 -11.16 17.79
C LEU A 197 -4.54 -9.68 18.24
N SER A 198 -3.58 -9.21 19.03
CA SER A 198 -3.46 -7.77 19.32
C SER A 198 -2.85 -7.07 18.11
N VAL A 199 -3.39 -5.91 17.78
CA VAL A 199 -2.94 -5.06 16.67
C VAL A 199 -2.58 -3.70 17.23
N GLU A 200 -1.33 -3.28 17.01
CA GLU A 200 -0.85 -1.95 17.34
C GLU A 200 -0.67 -1.17 16.03
N PHE A 201 -1.47 -0.13 15.83
CA PHE A 201 -1.34 0.77 14.70
C PHE A 201 -0.29 1.84 14.97
N ARG A 202 0.59 2.05 13.99
CA ARG A 202 1.69 3.01 14.06
C ARG A 202 1.48 4.12 13.02
N ARG A 203 1.85 5.36 13.41
CA ARG A 203 1.95 6.53 12.54
C ARG A 203 3.26 7.23 12.78
N ILE A 204 4.09 7.32 11.76
CA ILE A 204 5.46 7.81 11.84
C ILE A 204 5.62 8.99 10.89
N PRO A 205 5.88 10.19 11.38
CA PRO A 205 6.13 11.33 10.50
C PRO A 205 7.38 11.11 9.65
N PHE A 206 7.37 11.62 8.43
CA PHE A 206 8.54 11.64 7.57
C PHE A 206 8.75 13.05 6.99
N ASP A 207 9.92 13.30 6.41
CA ASP A 207 10.27 14.58 5.82
C ASP A 207 9.66 14.73 4.43
N VAL A 208 8.58 15.52 4.33
CA VAL A 208 7.91 15.81 3.05
C VAL A 208 8.77 16.69 2.15
N ASP A 209 9.57 17.61 2.70
CA ASP A 209 10.43 18.46 1.90
C ASP A 209 11.56 17.64 1.24
N GLU A 210 12.08 16.60 1.93
CA GLU A 210 12.99 15.62 1.32
C GLU A 210 12.30 14.89 0.16
N LEU A 211 11.08 14.37 0.37
CA LEU A 211 10.32 13.66 -0.66
C LEU A 211 10.08 14.54 -1.89
N LEU A 212 9.66 15.80 -1.70
CA LEU A 212 9.44 16.76 -2.77
C LEU A 212 10.73 17.12 -3.50
N GLY A 213 11.83 17.28 -2.75
CA GLY A 213 13.17 17.50 -3.32
C GLY A 213 13.61 16.35 -4.24
N VAL A 214 13.38 15.10 -3.81
CA VAL A 214 13.67 13.91 -4.64
C VAL A 214 12.79 13.87 -5.88
N ALA A 215 11.48 14.15 -5.75
CA ALA A 215 10.56 14.15 -6.88
C ALA A 215 10.95 15.19 -7.94
N HIS A 216 11.30 16.40 -7.50
CA HIS A 216 11.79 17.46 -8.38
C HIS A 216 13.11 17.08 -9.08
N ALA A 217 14.06 16.51 -8.33
CA ALA A 217 15.37 16.13 -8.87
C ALA A 217 15.32 14.99 -9.88
N LYS A 218 14.28 14.14 -9.80
CA LYS A 218 14.05 13.01 -10.72
C LYS A 218 13.10 13.33 -11.87
N ASP A 219 12.69 14.58 -12.04
CA ASP A 219 11.68 14.99 -13.03
C ASP A 219 10.41 14.08 -12.96
N PHE A 220 9.90 13.90 -11.73
CA PHE A 220 8.73 13.04 -11.51
C PHE A 220 7.51 13.54 -12.29
N PRO A 221 6.84 12.69 -13.08
CA PRO A 221 5.73 13.10 -13.92
C PRO A 221 4.59 13.74 -13.11
N GLY A 222 4.12 14.89 -13.57
CA GLY A 222 3.06 15.64 -12.89
C GLY A 222 3.46 16.25 -11.54
N TYR A 223 4.76 16.44 -11.30
CA TYR A 223 5.33 16.97 -10.04
C TYR A 223 4.55 18.16 -9.48
N GLU A 224 4.27 19.19 -10.31
CA GLU A 224 3.64 20.43 -9.87
C GLU A 224 2.26 20.16 -9.20
N THR A 225 1.44 19.33 -9.82
CA THR A 225 0.14 18.95 -9.27
C THR A 225 0.29 18.03 -8.06
N TRP A 226 1.14 17.01 -8.17
CA TRP A 226 1.39 16.02 -7.12
C TRP A 226 1.95 16.67 -5.84
N ALA A 227 2.87 17.65 -5.98
CA ALA A 227 3.45 18.36 -4.85
C ALA A 227 2.41 19.17 -4.05
N THR A 228 1.38 19.70 -4.71
CA THR A 228 0.31 20.44 -4.01
C THR A 228 -0.58 19.57 -3.12
N MET A 229 -0.59 18.26 -3.34
CA MET A 229 -1.39 17.32 -2.55
C MET A 229 -0.78 17.01 -1.18
N TRP A 230 0.52 17.27 -1.00
CA TRP A 230 1.19 17.01 0.27
C TRP A 230 0.95 18.11 1.29
N GLN A 231 0.41 17.73 2.45
CA GLN A 231 0.33 18.59 3.62
C GLN A 231 1.71 18.69 4.28
N ARG A 232 2.07 19.90 4.72
CA ARG A 232 3.33 20.17 5.43
C ARG A 232 3.06 20.42 6.91
#